data_c3d53ac30c3394548723581667d57b45
#
_entry.id   c3d53ac30c3394548723581667d57b45
#
_cell.length_a   1.000
_cell.length_b   1.000
_cell.length_c   1.000
_cell.angle_alpha   90.00
_cell.angle_beta   90.00
_cell.angle_gamma   90.00
#
_symmetry.space_group_name_H-M   'P 1'
#
loop_
_entity.id
_entity.type
_entity.pdbx_description
1 polymer ?
#
loop_
_entity_poly.entity_id
_entity_poly.type
_entity_poly.pdbx_seq_one_letter_code
_entity_poly.pdbx_strand_id
1 'polypeptide(L)'
;MDGKVLLIGSNGFLGQHVKALLINENIDFIDIEGKKHLDITNYDKFDKFLISKNIETIINCSAFVGGISFGYKYQADLLEKNSQMSLNIYNLAKDHNIKRIINPISNCVYPGDLEVYQEKNFWNGSPHESVFNYGLAKRMTVALGKSFYEQYSISSTNVILSNMYGP
;
A
#
# COMPACT_ATOMS: atom_id res chain seq x y z
N MET A 1 6.59 19.42 9.53
CA MET A 1 6.79 18.67 8.28
C MET A 1 6.86 19.72 7.18
N ASP A 2 7.99 19.76 6.47
CA ASP A 2 8.16 20.78 5.40
C ASP A 2 7.63 20.30 4.04
N GLY A 3 7.19 19.06 3.94
CA GLY A 3 6.65 18.45 2.73
C GLY A 3 5.22 17.94 2.89
N LYS A 4 4.58 17.67 1.75
CA LYS A 4 3.19 17.23 1.68
C LYS A 4 3.04 15.72 1.86
N VAL A 5 1.84 15.31 2.27
CA VAL A 5 1.41 13.90 2.21
C VAL A 5 0.82 13.62 0.83
N LEU A 6 1.23 12.50 0.21
CA LEU A 6 0.52 11.92 -0.94
C LEU A 6 -0.38 10.80 -0.44
N LEU A 7 -1.69 10.98 -0.54
CA LEU A 7 -2.68 9.95 -0.26
C LEU A 7 -3.09 9.24 -1.56
N ILE A 8 -2.80 7.95 -1.67
CA ILE A 8 -3.15 7.15 -2.84
C ILE A 8 -4.39 6.30 -2.53
N GLY A 9 -5.38 6.34 -3.41
CA GLY A 9 -6.64 5.60 -3.25
C GLY A 9 -7.65 6.29 -2.33
N SER A 10 -7.69 7.62 -2.36
CA SER A 10 -8.52 8.45 -1.46
C SER A 10 -10.03 8.25 -1.61
N ASN A 11 -10.51 7.71 -2.74
CA ASN A 11 -11.93 7.36 -2.94
C ASN A 11 -12.29 5.93 -2.48
N GLY A 12 -11.29 5.13 -2.06
CA GLY A 12 -11.53 3.81 -1.49
C GLY A 12 -12.08 3.88 -0.07
N PHE A 13 -12.60 2.75 0.44
CA PHE A 13 -13.18 2.66 1.78
C PHE A 13 -12.26 3.24 2.87
N LEU A 14 -11.02 2.79 2.98
CA LEU A 14 -10.06 3.34 3.95
C LEU A 14 -9.61 4.75 3.57
N GLY A 15 -9.37 4.98 2.27
CA GLY A 15 -8.81 6.24 1.78
C GLY A 15 -9.67 7.46 2.11
N GLN A 16 -11.00 7.35 2.02
CA GLN A 16 -11.91 8.45 2.36
C GLN A 16 -11.85 8.83 3.84
N HIS A 17 -11.69 7.86 4.75
CA HIS A 17 -11.53 8.14 6.18
C HIS A 17 -10.17 8.78 6.49
N VAL A 18 -9.09 8.31 5.85
CA VAL A 18 -7.77 8.93 5.95
C VAL A 18 -7.81 10.37 5.40
N LYS A 19 -8.47 10.59 4.26
CA LYS A 19 -8.66 11.93 3.68
C LYS A 19 -9.37 12.87 4.65
N ALA A 20 -10.47 12.40 5.25
CA ALA A 20 -11.21 13.20 6.24
C ALA A 20 -10.33 13.55 7.45
N LEU A 21 -9.52 12.61 7.95
CA LEU A 21 -8.59 12.84 9.03
C LEU A 21 -7.53 13.89 8.67
N LEU A 22 -6.92 13.79 7.49
CA LEU A 22 -5.91 14.76 7.03
C LEU A 22 -6.49 16.17 6.94
N ILE A 23 -7.74 16.31 6.50
CA ILE A 23 -8.46 17.60 6.46
C ILE A 23 -8.68 18.13 7.89
N ASN A 24 -9.19 17.30 8.80
CA ASN A 24 -9.49 17.71 10.17
C ASN A 24 -8.23 18.14 10.95
N GLU A 25 -7.11 17.47 10.69
CA GLU A 25 -5.81 17.77 11.33
C GLU A 25 -5.04 18.89 10.61
N ASN A 26 -5.61 19.51 9.57
CA ASN A 26 -4.98 20.56 8.77
C ASN A 26 -3.61 20.13 8.19
N ILE A 27 -3.48 18.86 7.78
CA ILE A 27 -2.27 18.34 7.14
C ILE A 27 -2.34 18.63 5.65
N ASP A 28 -1.30 19.28 5.10
CA ASP A 28 -1.23 19.54 3.66
C ASP A 28 -1.00 18.22 2.88
N PHE A 29 -1.89 17.93 1.95
CA PHE A 29 -1.82 16.70 1.17
C PHE A 29 -2.25 16.90 -0.28
N ILE A 30 -1.81 15.97 -1.11
CA ILE A 30 -2.29 15.77 -2.49
C ILE A 30 -2.84 14.36 -2.54
N ASP A 31 -3.92 14.13 -3.29
CA ASP A 31 -4.49 12.80 -3.40
C ASP A 31 -4.57 12.27 -4.83
N ILE A 32 -4.49 10.94 -4.93
CA ILE A 32 -4.82 10.16 -6.11
C ILE A 32 -6.08 9.37 -5.77
N GLU A 33 -7.21 9.77 -6.34
CA GLU A 33 -8.52 9.20 -6.04
C GLU A 33 -8.60 7.71 -6.38
N GLY A 34 -7.99 7.32 -7.49
CA GLY A 34 -7.95 5.94 -7.96
C GLY A 34 -7.43 5.84 -9.39
N LYS A 35 -7.50 4.64 -9.97
CA LYS A 35 -6.92 4.32 -11.29
C LYS A 35 -7.37 5.25 -12.42
N LYS A 36 -8.61 5.74 -12.40
CA LYS A 36 -9.10 6.68 -13.42
C LYS A 36 -8.43 8.05 -13.33
N HIS A 37 -8.05 8.48 -12.12
CA HIS A 37 -7.29 9.71 -11.91
C HIS A 37 -5.82 9.49 -12.33
N LEU A 38 -5.17 8.47 -11.78
CA LEU A 38 -3.81 8.07 -12.11
C LEU A 38 -3.61 6.57 -11.89
N ASP A 39 -3.18 5.86 -12.93
CA ASP A 39 -2.79 4.46 -12.80
C ASP A 39 -1.34 4.37 -12.29
N ILE A 40 -1.18 4.12 -10.99
CA ILE A 40 0.14 4.02 -10.34
C ILE A 40 0.92 2.76 -10.70
N THR A 41 0.34 1.80 -11.45
CA THR A 41 1.09 0.70 -12.07
C THR A 41 1.91 1.18 -13.26
N ASN A 42 1.55 2.33 -13.86
CA ASN A 42 2.33 2.97 -14.91
C ASN A 42 3.39 3.87 -14.29
N TYR A 43 4.64 3.40 -14.30
CA TYR A 43 5.78 4.10 -13.71
C TYR A 43 5.94 5.53 -14.24
N ASP A 44 6.00 5.71 -15.58
CA ASP A 44 6.27 7.01 -16.20
C ASP A 44 5.19 8.06 -15.90
N LYS A 45 3.91 7.63 -15.86
CA LYS A 45 2.82 8.54 -15.49
C LYS A 45 2.89 8.93 -14.01
N PHE A 46 3.25 7.98 -13.15
CA PHE A 46 3.36 8.25 -11.72
C PHE A 46 4.59 9.12 -11.42
N ASP A 47 5.72 8.86 -12.08
CA ASP A 47 6.91 9.70 -11.99
C ASP A 47 6.61 11.15 -12.37
N LYS A 48 6.03 11.36 -13.58
CA LYS A 48 5.62 12.70 -14.05
C LYS A 48 4.66 13.40 -13.08
N PHE A 49 3.77 12.65 -12.44
CA PHE A 49 2.85 13.21 -11.44
C PHE A 49 3.58 13.72 -10.21
N LEU A 50 4.67 13.10 -9.78
CA LEU A 50 5.42 13.48 -8.58
C LEU A 50 6.30 14.71 -8.79
N ILE A 51 6.68 15.04 -10.03
CA ILE A 51 7.57 16.17 -10.33
C ILE A 51 7.01 17.45 -9.70
N SER A 52 7.87 18.17 -8.97
CA SER A 52 7.59 19.47 -8.33
C SER A 52 6.50 19.48 -7.26
N LYS A 53 6.10 18.33 -6.71
CA LYS A 53 5.02 18.28 -5.72
C LYS A 53 5.49 18.34 -4.26
N ASN A 54 6.79 18.27 -4.00
CA ASN A 54 7.39 18.30 -2.66
C ASN A 54 6.72 17.30 -1.69
N ILE A 55 6.62 16.04 -2.09
CA ILE A 55 6.06 14.98 -1.26
C ILE A 55 7.12 14.49 -0.25
N GLU A 56 6.76 14.41 1.02
CA GLU A 56 7.60 13.84 2.09
C GLU A 56 7.13 12.47 2.55
N THR A 57 5.81 12.26 2.53
CA THR A 57 5.18 11.01 3.02
C THR A 57 4.17 10.49 2.00
N ILE A 58 4.18 9.19 1.73
CA ILE A 58 3.13 8.49 0.97
C ILE A 58 2.28 7.66 1.92
N ILE A 59 0.95 7.78 1.84
CA ILE A 59 -0.01 6.87 2.46
C ILE A 59 -0.70 6.11 1.34
N ASN A 60 -0.44 4.80 1.24
CA ASN A 60 -0.95 3.98 0.14
C ASN A 60 -2.19 3.18 0.53
N CYS A 61 -3.37 3.75 0.39
CA CYS A 61 -4.66 3.06 0.57
C CYS A 61 -5.15 2.34 -0.70
N SER A 62 -4.35 2.28 -1.76
CA SER A 62 -4.74 1.60 -2.99
C SER A 62 -4.47 0.10 -2.95
N ALA A 63 -5.34 -0.67 -3.57
CA ALA A 63 -5.14 -2.08 -3.83
C ALA A 63 -6.01 -2.53 -5.03
N PHE A 64 -5.52 -3.49 -5.79
CA PHE A 64 -6.33 -4.27 -6.70
C PHE A 64 -6.85 -5.47 -5.92
N VAL A 65 -8.11 -5.42 -5.49
CA VAL A 65 -8.70 -6.41 -4.58
C VAL A 65 -10.21 -6.53 -4.83
N GLY A 66 -10.78 -7.68 -4.47
CA GLY A 66 -12.21 -7.96 -4.49
C GLY A 66 -12.54 -9.07 -3.49
N GLY A 67 -13.77 -9.58 -3.52
CA GLY A 67 -14.20 -10.70 -2.69
C GLY A 67 -13.53 -12.02 -3.08
N ILE A 68 -13.83 -13.10 -2.35
CA ILE A 68 -13.21 -14.44 -2.53
C ILE A 68 -13.30 -14.93 -3.99
N SER A 69 -14.47 -14.84 -4.61
CA SER A 69 -14.66 -15.25 -6.02
C SER A 69 -13.78 -14.45 -7.00
N PHE A 70 -13.56 -13.16 -6.71
CA PHE A 70 -12.63 -12.33 -7.46
C PHE A 70 -11.20 -12.84 -7.30
N GLY A 71 -10.82 -13.25 -6.09
CA GLY A 71 -9.51 -13.80 -5.77
C GLY A 71 -9.19 -15.04 -6.61
N TYR A 72 -10.13 -15.97 -6.73
CA TYR A 72 -9.95 -17.17 -7.55
C TYR A 72 -9.91 -16.86 -9.05
N LYS A 73 -10.66 -15.86 -9.51
CA LYS A 73 -10.73 -15.52 -10.94
C LYS A 73 -9.51 -14.75 -11.45
N TYR A 74 -8.93 -13.88 -10.65
CA TYR A 74 -7.89 -12.92 -11.06
C TYR A 74 -6.57 -13.12 -10.30
N GLN A 75 -6.13 -14.37 -10.14
CA GLN A 75 -4.96 -14.73 -9.34
C GLN A 75 -3.67 -14.03 -9.78
N ALA A 76 -3.36 -14.09 -11.07
CA ALA A 76 -2.17 -13.46 -11.64
C ALA A 76 -2.24 -11.93 -11.51
N ASP A 77 -3.38 -11.34 -11.88
CA ASP A 77 -3.61 -9.89 -11.77
C ASP A 77 -3.48 -9.37 -10.33
N LEU A 78 -3.94 -10.15 -9.34
CA LEU A 78 -3.82 -9.80 -7.92
C LEU A 78 -2.36 -9.70 -7.49
N LEU A 79 -1.56 -10.67 -7.87
CA LEU A 79 -0.13 -10.67 -7.56
C LEU A 79 0.59 -9.57 -8.34
N GLU A 80 0.42 -9.55 -9.66
CA GLU A 80 1.11 -8.62 -10.56
C GLU A 80 0.83 -7.16 -10.20
N LYS A 81 -0.46 -6.75 -10.22
CA LYS A 81 -0.83 -5.33 -10.06
C LYS A 81 -0.48 -4.77 -8.68
N ASN A 82 -0.73 -5.54 -7.61
CA ASN A 82 -0.38 -5.08 -6.27
C ASN A 82 1.16 -5.03 -6.07
N SER A 83 1.88 -5.98 -6.64
CA SER A 83 3.35 -5.97 -6.64
C SER A 83 3.90 -4.78 -7.42
N GLN A 84 3.37 -4.52 -8.61
CA GLN A 84 3.80 -3.40 -9.45
C GLN A 84 3.54 -2.05 -8.78
N MET A 85 2.37 -1.87 -8.15
CA MET A 85 2.08 -0.66 -7.36
C MET A 85 3.12 -0.44 -6.26
N SER A 86 3.43 -1.49 -5.49
CA SER A 86 4.44 -1.40 -4.42
C SER A 86 5.83 -1.08 -4.97
N LEU A 87 6.27 -1.76 -6.03
CA LEU A 87 7.56 -1.50 -6.67
C LEU A 87 7.67 -0.05 -7.15
N ASN A 88 6.64 0.46 -7.82
CA ASN A 88 6.63 1.84 -8.30
C ASN A 88 6.69 2.85 -7.15
N ILE A 89 5.92 2.62 -6.08
CA ILE A 89 5.92 3.50 -4.90
C ILE A 89 7.31 3.57 -4.28
N TYR A 90 7.98 2.44 -4.05
CA TYR A 90 9.29 2.43 -3.40
C TYR A 90 10.40 3.00 -4.30
N ASN A 91 10.40 2.66 -5.59
CA ASN A 91 11.38 3.21 -6.53
C ASN A 91 11.23 4.73 -6.69
N LEU A 92 10.01 5.21 -6.87
CA LEU A 92 9.75 6.65 -6.98
C LEU A 92 9.97 7.38 -5.66
N ALA A 93 9.73 6.75 -4.51
CA ALA A 93 10.09 7.34 -3.22
C ALA A 93 11.61 7.58 -3.13
N LYS A 94 12.43 6.65 -3.61
CA LYS A 94 13.88 6.82 -3.71
C LYS A 94 14.24 7.96 -4.69
N ASP A 95 13.68 7.95 -5.90
CA ASP A 95 14.05 8.87 -6.96
C ASP A 95 13.61 10.32 -6.66
N HIS A 96 12.51 10.51 -5.93
CA HIS A 96 11.98 11.82 -5.48
C HIS A 96 12.35 12.18 -4.04
N ASN A 97 13.25 11.47 -3.37
CA ASN A 97 13.68 11.72 -1.99
C ASN A 97 12.55 11.72 -0.96
N ILE A 98 11.50 10.94 -1.17
CA ILE A 98 10.39 10.76 -0.22
C ILE A 98 10.88 9.96 0.98
N LYS A 99 10.60 10.43 2.19
CA LYS A 99 11.21 9.90 3.41
C LYS A 99 10.41 8.82 4.10
N ARG A 100 9.09 8.81 3.88
CA ARG A 100 8.20 7.92 4.63
C ARG A 100 7.11 7.32 3.73
N ILE A 101 6.85 6.04 3.95
CA ILE A 101 5.74 5.32 3.32
C ILE A 101 4.92 4.64 4.41
N ILE A 102 3.60 4.81 4.37
CA ILE A 102 2.65 4.14 5.27
C ILE A 102 1.78 3.21 4.41
N ASN A 103 1.84 1.92 4.70
CA ASN A 103 1.11 0.89 3.98
C ASN A 103 0.08 0.21 4.88
N PRO A 104 -1.20 0.36 4.64
CA PRO A 104 -2.21 -0.58 5.12
C PRO A 104 -1.97 -1.97 4.52
N ILE A 105 -1.76 -2.94 5.40
CA ILE A 105 -1.55 -4.35 5.06
C ILE A 105 -2.75 -5.14 5.57
N SER A 106 -3.22 -6.11 4.80
CA SER A 106 -4.32 -6.98 5.20
C SER A 106 -3.84 -8.12 6.10
N ASN A 107 -4.68 -8.59 7.02
CA ASN A 107 -4.46 -9.83 7.76
C ASN A 107 -4.30 -11.08 6.87
N CYS A 108 -4.65 -11.01 5.59
CA CYS A 108 -4.37 -12.04 4.58
C CYS A 108 -2.87 -12.40 4.43
N VAL A 109 -1.99 -11.62 5.02
CA VAL A 109 -0.54 -11.88 5.04
C VAL A 109 -0.13 -12.98 6.01
N TYR A 110 -0.94 -13.25 7.02
CA TYR A 110 -0.64 -14.31 7.99
C TYR A 110 -0.75 -15.71 7.39
N PRO A 111 -0.02 -16.70 7.94
CA PRO A 111 -0.24 -18.10 7.61
C PRO A 111 -1.71 -18.51 7.77
N GLY A 112 -2.20 -19.30 6.81
CA GLY A 112 -3.63 -19.62 6.75
C GLY A 112 -4.13 -20.64 7.80
N ASP A 113 -3.24 -21.26 8.52
CA ASP A 113 -3.48 -22.28 9.56
C ASP A 113 -3.44 -21.72 10.99
N LEU A 114 -3.24 -20.42 11.16
CA LEU A 114 -3.16 -19.83 12.50
C LEU A 114 -4.55 -19.53 13.08
N GLU A 115 -4.78 -19.97 14.32
CA GLU A 115 -5.95 -19.58 15.12
C GLU A 115 -5.82 -18.14 15.66
N VAL A 116 -4.59 -17.72 15.99
CA VAL A 116 -4.30 -16.40 16.54
C VAL A 116 -3.18 -15.74 15.75
N TYR A 117 -3.45 -14.55 15.21
CA TYR A 117 -2.48 -13.78 14.47
C TYR A 117 -1.56 -13.00 15.42
N GLN A 118 -0.26 -13.23 15.29
CA GLN A 118 0.79 -12.50 15.99
C GLN A 118 1.89 -12.11 15.00
N GLU A 119 2.41 -10.90 15.10
CA GLU A 119 3.41 -10.38 14.15
C GLU A 119 4.66 -11.27 14.04
N LYS A 120 5.10 -11.89 15.15
CA LYS A 120 6.23 -12.84 15.14
C LYS A 120 6.01 -14.05 14.22
N ASN A 121 4.76 -14.37 13.89
CA ASN A 121 4.39 -15.51 13.03
C ASN A 121 4.19 -15.12 11.56
N PHE A 122 4.41 -13.86 11.21
CA PHE A 122 4.15 -13.32 9.89
C PHE A 122 4.79 -14.14 8.74
N TRP A 123 5.98 -14.66 8.96
CA TRP A 123 6.77 -15.40 7.97
C TRP A 123 6.74 -16.92 8.13
N ASN A 124 6.01 -17.47 9.10
CA ASN A 124 6.10 -18.89 9.46
C ASN A 124 5.40 -19.87 8.53
N GLY A 125 4.68 -19.42 7.53
CA GLY A 125 3.96 -20.28 6.59
C GLY A 125 3.35 -19.49 5.44
N SER A 126 2.64 -20.18 4.56
CA SER A 126 1.95 -19.56 3.42
C SER A 126 0.65 -18.89 3.83
N PRO A 127 0.26 -17.77 3.20
CA PRO A 127 -1.10 -17.28 3.30
C PRO A 127 -2.11 -18.35 2.91
N HIS A 128 -3.35 -18.23 3.41
CA HIS A 128 -4.43 -19.13 3.02
C HIS A 128 -4.65 -19.13 1.49
N GLU A 129 -4.95 -20.28 0.91
CA GLU A 129 -5.03 -20.45 -0.55
C GLU A 129 -5.98 -19.45 -1.24
N SER A 130 -7.14 -19.16 -0.61
CA SER A 130 -8.15 -18.23 -1.15
C SER A 130 -7.67 -16.79 -1.29
N VAL A 131 -6.60 -16.42 -0.59
CA VAL A 131 -6.03 -15.05 -0.56
C VAL A 131 -4.53 -15.06 -0.86
N PHE A 132 -3.98 -16.18 -1.28
CA PHE A 132 -2.56 -16.42 -1.43
C PHE A 132 -1.84 -15.33 -2.24
N ASN A 133 -2.33 -15.06 -3.45
CA ASN A 133 -1.68 -14.10 -4.36
C ASN A 133 -1.72 -12.66 -3.82
N TYR A 134 -2.82 -12.25 -3.22
CA TYR A 134 -2.93 -10.95 -2.56
C TYR A 134 -2.04 -10.87 -1.32
N GLY A 135 -2.08 -11.91 -0.48
CA GLY A 135 -1.23 -12.01 0.71
C GLY A 135 0.27 -11.96 0.38
N LEU A 136 0.70 -12.66 -0.68
CA LEU A 136 2.10 -12.60 -1.16
C LEU A 136 2.49 -11.21 -1.64
N ALA A 137 1.64 -10.54 -2.43
CA ALA A 137 1.92 -9.18 -2.89
C ALA A 137 2.07 -8.20 -1.69
N LYS A 138 1.25 -8.36 -0.66
CA LYS A 138 1.35 -7.55 0.57
C LYS A 138 2.57 -7.91 1.42
N ARG A 139 2.97 -9.18 1.48
CA ARG A 139 4.26 -9.58 2.10
C ARG A 139 5.46 -8.97 1.36
N MET A 140 5.40 -8.93 0.03
CA MET A 140 6.44 -8.25 -0.76
C MET A 140 6.53 -6.77 -0.41
N THR A 141 5.41 -6.07 -0.20
CA THR A 141 5.40 -4.68 0.26
C THR A 141 6.17 -4.51 1.58
N VAL A 142 5.98 -5.43 2.54
CA VAL A 142 6.71 -5.42 3.82
C VAL A 142 8.22 -5.67 3.61
N ALA A 143 8.57 -6.63 2.76
CA ALA A 143 9.96 -6.91 2.41
C ALA A 143 10.65 -5.73 1.73
N LEU A 144 9.98 -5.07 0.78
CA LEU A 144 10.45 -3.83 0.14
C LEU A 144 10.70 -2.74 1.20
N GLY A 145 9.75 -2.55 2.14
CA GLY A 145 9.91 -1.57 3.22
C GLY A 145 11.18 -1.76 4.02
N LYS A 146 11.47 -3.02 4.41
CA LYS A 146 12.71 -3.35 5.12
C LYS A 146 13.95 -3.05 4.26
N SER A 147 13.98 -3.53 3.02
CA SER A 147 15.14 -3.40 2.13
C SER A 147 15.44 -1.93 1.79
N PHE A 148 14.39 -1.14 1.50
CA PHE A 148 14.54 0.28 1.18
C PHE A 148 14.93 1.12 2.40
N TYR A 149 14.53 0.71 3.61
CA TYR A 149 15.01 1.34 4.83
C TYR A 149 16.52 1.09 5.03
N GLU A 150 16.95 -0.14 4.91
CA GLU A 150 18.35 -0.52 5.09
C GLU A 150 19.28 0.13 4.05
N GLN A 151 18.84 0.23 2.80
CA GLN A 151 19.67 0.71 1.71
C GLN A 151 19.57 2.22 1.46
N TYR A 152 18.39 2.81 1.64
CA TYR A 152 18.09 4.20 1.24
C TYR A 152 17.55 5.06 2.38
N SER A 153 17.41 4.52 3.60
CA SER A 153 16.85 5.22 4.78
C SER A 153 15.40 5.71 4.57
N ILE A 154 14.63 5.05 3.70
CA ILE A 154 13.22 5.33 3.50
C ILE A 154 12.42 4.59 4.58
N SER A 155 11.84 5.34 5.52
CA SER A 155 11.03 4.74 6.60
C SER A 155 9.74 4.12 6.05
N SER A 156 9.42 2.90 6.46
CA SER A 156 8.19 2.21 6.06
C SER A 156 7.42 1.72 7.28
N THR A 157 6.19 2.21 7.43
CA THR A 157 5.27 1.73 8.46
C THR A 157 4.20 0.85 7.81
N ASN A 158 4.16 -0.42 8.19
CA ASN A 158 3.20 -1.39 7.66
C ASN A 158 2.16 -1.69 8.75
N VAL A 159 0.92 -1.25 8.56
CA VAL A 159 -0.17 -1.38 9.53
C VAL A 159 -1.03 -2.58 9.14
N ILE A 160 -0.92 -3.69 9.87
CA ILE A 160 -1.72 -4.88 9.60
C ILE A 160 -3.12 -4.68 10.17
N LEU A 161 -4.08 -4.54 9.28
CA LEU A 161 -5.48 -4.29 9.60
C LEU A 161 -6.28 -5.59 9.60
N SER A 162 -7.17 -5.73 10.58
CA SER A 162 -8.23 -6.73 10.55
C SER A 162 -9.28 -6.36 9.50
N ASN A 163 -10.35 -7.15 9.38
CA ASN A 163 -11.47 -6.82 8.50
C ASN A 163 -12.11 -5.50 8.96
N MET A 164 -12.06 -4.52 8.08
CA MET A 164 -12.67 -3.21 8.31
C MET A 164 -14.12 -3.23 7.82
N TYR A 165 -15.00 -2.59 8.56
CA TYR A 165 -16.40 -2.38 8.20
C TYR A 165 -16.87 -1.02 8.71
N GLY A 166 -17.90 -0.47 8.09
CA GLY A 166 -18.47 0.81 8.47
C GLY A 166 -19.10 1.53 7.28
N PRO A 167 -19.59 2.76 7.51
CA PRO A 167 -20.14 3.62 6.46
C PRO A 167 -19.08 4.08 5.46
#